data_7c23d38ed33bf5bb5c7f2d2d8fad456f
#
_entry.id   7c23d38ed33bf5bb5c7f2d2d8fad456f
#
_cell.length_a   1.000
_cell.length_b   1.000
_cell.length_c   1.000
_cell.angle_alpha   90.00
_cell.angle_beta   90.00
_cell.angle_gamma   90.00
#
_symmetry.space_group_name_H-M   'P 1'
#
loop_
_entity.id
_entity.type
_entity.pdbx_description
1 polymer ?
#
loop_
_entity_poly.entity_id
_entity_poly.type
_entity_poly.pdbx_seq_one_letter_code
_entity_poly.pdbx_strand_id
1 'polypeptide(L)'
;MSSTTPSNPSTPAPPNYAAFQTELYTSAILHGRKPTVTTDPNKLEAQARAALPLRSYNYVAGGAGERATMDANRQAFRRWALVPRMLRDTSAKKVGVELFGVKYDSPILMAPVGVQTIFHEDREVGLAKACADIGVPYIMSTAASSTIEEVGEASGSGHRWFQLYWPNTDAITRSLLSRAKTSGFSVLVVTLDTWSLAWR
;
A
#
# COMPACT_ATOMS: atom_id res chain seq x y z
N MET A 1 -18.56 -38.02 -34.87
CA MET A 1 -19.35 -36.81 -34.61
C MET A 1 -18.74 -36.13 -33.39
N SER A 2 -17.91 -35.12 -33.64
CA SER A 2 -17.23 -34.39 -32.58
C SER A 2 -18.14 -33.26 -32.11
N SER A 3 -18.60 -33.28 -30.87
CA SER A 3 -19.40 -32.25 -30.25
C SER A 3 -18.47 -31.16 -29.74
N THR A 4 -18.30 -30.11 -30.50
CA THR A 4 -17.68 -28.84 -30.05
C THR A 4 -18.71 -28.12 -29.18
N THR A 5 -18.49 -28.14 -27.88
CA THR A 5 -19.22 -27.26 -26.94
C THR A 5 -18.80 -25.83 -27.19
N PRO A 6 -19.70 -24.85 -27.37
CA PRO A 6 -19.33 -23.47 -27.56
C PRO A 6 -18.75 -22.89 -26.26
N SER A 7 -17.57 -22.33 -26.34
CA SER A 7 -16.95 -21.56 -25.24
C SER A 7 -17.77 -20.30 -24.96
N ASN A 8 -18.20 -20.15 -23.73
CA ASN A 8 -18.95 -18.99 -23.23
C ASN A 8 -18.02 -17.74 -23.23
N PRO A 9 -18.36 -16.63 -23.92
CA PRO A 9 -17.42 -15.52 -24.17
C PRO A 9 -17.33 -14.46 -23.05
N SER A 10 -17.68 -14.75 -21.81
CA SER A 10 -17.81 -13.68 -20.78
C SER A 10 -17.05 -13.85 -19.48
N THR A 11 -16.08 -14.76 -19.38
CA THR A 11 -15.20 -14.79 -18.21
C THR A 11 -13.95 -13.99 -18.53
N PRO A 12 -13.69 -12.87 -17.83
CA PRO A 12 -12.45 -12.12 -18.03
C PRO A 12 -11.25 -13.02 -17.71
N ALA A 13 -10.19 -12.88 -18.51
CA ALA A 13 -8.96 -13.65 -18.27
C ALA A 13 -8.46 -13.39 -16.83
N PRO A 14 -7.96 -14.43 -16.13
CA PRO A 14 -7.46 -14.24 -14.78
C PRO A 14 -6.31 -13.24 -14.76
N PRO A 15 -6.18 -12.44 -13.68
CA PRO A 15 -5.13 -11.44 -13.56
C PRO A 15 -3.74 -12.07 -13.72
N ASN A 16 -2.89 -11.47 -14.55
CA ASN A 16 -1.50 -11.92 -14.68
C ASN A 16 -0.64 -11.27 -13.59
N TYR A 17 -0.57 -11.87 -12.43
CA TYR A 17 0.23 -11.37 -11.30
C TYR A 17 1.74 -11.29 -11.57
N ALA A 18 2.23 -11.94 -12.62
CA ALA A 18 3.65 -11.92 -13.01
C ALA A 18 3.95 -10.87 -14.12
N ALA A 19 2.96 -10.13 -14.60
CA ALA A 19 3.13 -9.22 -15.73
C ALA A 19 4.24 -8.20 -15.49
N PHE A 20 4.24 -7.52 -14.36
CA PHE A 20 5.24 -6.53 -13.99
C PHE A 20 6.65 -7.14 -13.87
N GLN A 21 6.76 -8.29 -13.22
CA GLN A 21 8.04 -9.01 -13.12
C GLN A 21 8.57 -9.40 -14.51
N THR A 22 7.71 -9.92 -15.37
CA THR A 22 8.07 -10.31 -16.74
C THR A 22 8.53 -9.09 -17.54
N GLU A 23 7.85 -7.96 -17.43
CA GLU A 23 8.24 -6.70 -18.07
C GLU A 23 9.63 -6.23 -17.62
N LEU A 24 9.92 -6.24 -16.32
CA LEU A 24 11.22 -5.87 -15.76
C LEU A 24 12.34 -6.77 -16.32
N TYR A 25 12.15 -8.09 -16.32
CA TYR A 25 13.14 -9.02 -16.86
C TYR A 25 13.34 -8.85 -18.36
N THR A 26 12.26 -8.73 -19.12
CA THR A 26 12.33 -8.53 -20.57
C THR A 26 13.05 -7.23 -20.91
N SER A 27 12.72 -6.14 -20.22
CA SER A 27 13.37 -4.84 -20.42
C SER A 27 14.86 -4.88 -20.05
N ALA A 28 15.22 -5.59 -18.99
CA ALA A 28 16.61 -5.74 -18.60
C ALA A 28 17.42 -6.57 -19.59
N ILE A 29 16.86 -7.70 -20.06
CA ILE A 29 17.54 -8.63 -20.98
C ILE A 29 17.67 -8.02 -22.39
N LEU A 30 16.57 -7.48 -22.92
CA LEU A 30 16.51 -7.00 -24.31
C LEU A 30 17.08 -5.59 -24.49
N HIS A 31 16.97 -4.74 -23.47
CA HIS A 31 17.30 -3.32 -23.60
C HIS A 31 18.35 -2.83 -22.59
N GLY A 32 18.85 -3.70 -21.71
CA GLY A 32 19.79 -3.32 -20.65
C GLY A 32 19.23 -2.34 -19.62
N ARG A 33 17.91 -2.16 -19.57
CA ARG A 33 17.25 -1.20 -18.66
C ARG A 33 17.06 -1.82 -17.28
N LYS A 34 17.59 -1.17 -16.26
CA LYS A 34 17.37 -1.54 -14.86
C LYS A 34 16.18 -0.74 -14.31
N PRO A 35 15.38 -1.32 -13.41
CA PRO A 35 14.30 -0.58 -12.73
C PRO A 35 14.90 0.57 -11.90
N THR A 36 14.21 1.71 -11.86
CA THR A 36 14.61 2.87 -11.06
C THR A 36 14.64 2.55 -9.56
N VAL A 37 13.67 1.78 -9.10
CA VAL A 37 13.63 1.26 -7.72
C VAL A 37 14.11 -0.18 -7.72
N THR A 38 15.04 -0.50 -6.80
CA THR A 38 15.58 -1.86 -6.69
C THR A 38 14.48 -2.88 -6.35
N THR A 39 14.57 -4.05 -6.97
CA THR A 39 13.69 -5.20 -6.65
C THR A 39 14.23 -6.06 -5.49
N ASP A 40 15.42 -5.74 -4.98
CA ASP A 40 16.00 -6.40 -3.81
C ASP A 40 15.60 -5.64 -2.54
N PRO A 41 14.72 -6.20 -1.69
CA PRO A 41 14.23 -5.52 -0.48
C PRO A 41 15.35 -5.20 0.52
N ASN A 42 16.47 -5.92 0.49
CA ASN A 42 17.61 -5.65 1.38
C ASN A 42 18.40 -4.41 0.95
N LYS A 43 18.31 -4.04 -0.34
CA LYS A 43 18.98 -2.85 -0.89
C LYS A 43 18.08 -1.63 -0.94
N LEU A 44 16.78 -1.81 -0.73
CA LEU A 44 15.78 -0.73 -0.83
C LEU A 44 16.04 0.37 0.19
N GLU A 45 16.38 0.02 1.43
CA GLU A 45 16.70 0.98 2.48
C GLU A 45 17.94 1.81 2.14
N ALA A 46 18.99 1.17 1.59
CA ALA A 46 20.19 1.87 1.15
C ALA A 46 19.92 2.81 -0.03
N GLN A 47 19.07 2.41 -0.96
CA GLN A 47 18.63 3.25 -2.06
C GLN A 47 17.81 4.44 -1.56
N ALA A 48 16.89 4.23 -0.64
CA ALA A 48 16.11 5.30 -0.01
C ALA A 48 17.02 6.30 0.74
N ARG A 49 18.03 5.80 1.48
CA ARG A 49 19.02 6.65 2.16
C ARG A 49 19.78 7.55 1.20
N ALA A 50 20.11 7.06 0.01
CA ALA A 50 20.82 7.85 -0.99
C ALA A 50 19.92 8.89 -1.68
N ALA A 51 18.62 8.65 -1.76
CA ALA A 51 17.66 9.51 -2.45
C ALA A 51 17.02 10.57 -1.54
N LEU A 52 16.85 10.28 -0.25
CA LEU A 52 16.16 11.17 0.70
C LEU A 52 17.12 12.13 1.40
N PRO A 53 16.65 13.34 1.77
CA PRO A 53 17.33 14.17 2.76
C PRO A 53 17.57 13.37 4.06
N LEU A 54 18.73 13.55 4.68
CA LEU A 54 19.11 12.79 5.87
C LEU A 54 18.06 12.86 7.00
N ARG A 55 17.45 14.02 7.21
CA ARG A 55 16.40 14.21 8.20
C ARG A 55 15.16 13.35 7.90
N SER A 56 14.74 13.31 6.66
CA SER A 56 13.58 12.52 6.21
C SER A 56 13.85 11.02 6.32
N TYR A 57 15.03 10.60 5.90
CA TYR A 57 15.47 9.22 6.06
C TYR A 57 15.49 8.80 7.54
N ASN A 58 16.11 9.61 8.42
CA ASN A 58 16.23 9.30 9.85
C ASN A 58 14.87 9.24 10.54
N TYR A 59 13.89 10.03 10.08
CA TYR A 59 12.52 9.98 10.64
C TYR A 59 11.90 8.58 10.50
N VAL A 60 12.13 7.90 9.40
CA VAL A 60 11.60 6.54 9.16
C VAL A 60 12.54 5.47 9.73
N ALA A 61 13.84 5.59 9.49
CA ALA A 61 14.83 4.57 9.83
C ALA A 61 15.24 4.56 11.31
N GLY A 62 14.96 5.67 12.04
CA GLY A 62 15.44 5.85 13.41
C GLY A 62 14.85 4.85 14.41
N GLY A 63 13.54 4.77 14.48
CA GLY A 63 12.85 4.02 15.50
C GLY A 63 12.90 4.69 16.87
N ALA A 64 12.26 4.09 17.87
CA ALA A 64 12.20 4.59 19.24
C ALA A 64 13.15 3.83 20.18
N GLY A 65 13.73 4.53 21.14
CA GLY A 65 14.63 3.95 22.15
C GLY A 65 15.80 3.19 21.53
N GLU A 66 16.08 2.00 22.05
CA GLU A 66 17.15 1.12 21.55
C GLU A 66 16.78 0.30 20.30
N ARG A 67 15.63 0.56 19.68
CA ARG A 67 15.16 -0.15 18.49
C ARG A 67 14.81 -1.63 18.72
N ALA A 68 14.67 -2.08 19.96
CA ALA A 68 14.42 -3.49 20.29
C ALA A 68 13.17 -4.05 19.61
N THR A 69 12.08 -3.26 19.54
CA THR A 69 10.85 -3.68 18.85
C THR A 69 11.01 -3.73 17.33
N MET A 70 11.82 -2.86 16.72
CA MET A 70 12.13 -2.94 15.29
C MET A 70 12.87 -4.23 14.96
N ASP A 71 13.84 -4.62 15.81
CA ASP A 71 14.59 -5.86 15.63
C ASP A 71 13.69 -7.08 15.85
N ALA A 72 12.83 -7.03 16.89
CA ALA A 72 11.85 -8.09 17.15
C ALA A 72 10.87 -8.27 15.98
N ASN A 73 10.39 -7.18 15.37
CA ASN A 73 9.53 -7.22 14.18
C ASN A 73 10.23 -7.90 12.99
N ARG A 74 11.49 -7.56 12.72
CA ARG A 74 12.29 -8.22 11.68
C ARG A 74 12.50 -9.71 11.94
N GLN A 75 12.83 -10.06 13.19
CA GLN A 75 13.06 -11.44 13.60
C GLN A 75 11.78 -12.27 13.55
N ALA A 76 10.61 -11.67 13.81
CA ALA A 76 9.33 -12.36 13.73
C ALA A 76 9.09 -13.01 12.35
N PHE A 77 9.42 -12.33 11.26
CA PHE A 77 9.29 -12.90 9.91
C PHE A 77 10.20 -14.13 9.67
N ARG A 78 11.32 -14.26 10.38
CA ARG A 78 12.21 -15.42 10.26
C ARG A 78 11.73 -16.64 11.02
N ARG A 79 10.74 -16.48 11.91
CA ARG A 79 10.15 -17.59 12.68
C ARG A 79 9.02 -18.29 11.94
N TRP A 80 8.56 -17.73 10.82
CA TRP A 80 7.48 -18.26 10.01
C TRP A 80 8.02 -18.67 8.64
N ALA A 81 7.56 -19.81 8.14
CA ALA A 81 7.92 -20.30 6.82
C ALA A 81 6.69 -20.76 6.07
N LEU A 82 6.70 -20.56 4.76
CA LEU A 82 5.70 -21.18 3.88
C LEU A 82 6.12 -22.62 3.61
N VAL A 83 5.26 -23.57 3.96
CA VAL A 83 5.45 -24.99 3.64
C VAL A 83 4.78 -25.26 2.30
N PRO A 84 5.54 -25.44 1.20
CA PRO A 84 4.96 -25.65 -0.11
C PRO A 84 4.35 -27.04 -0.22
N ARG A 85 3.29 -27.16 -1.01
CA ARG A 85 2.75 -28.43 -1.46
C ARG A 85 3.14 -28.65 -2.91
N MET A 86 4.04 -29.58 -3.15
CA MET A 86 4.52 -29.91 -4.48
C MET A 86 3.47 -30.69 -5.29
N LEU A 87 3.62 -30.70 -6.62
CA LEU A 87 2.76 -31.44 -7.58
C LEU A 87 1.27 -31.06 -7.45
N ARG A 88 0.98 -29.81 -7.18
CA ARG A 88 -0.39 -29.28 -7.17
C ARG A 88 -0.64 -28.45 -8.42
N ASP A 89 -1.86 -28.51 -8.93
CA ASP A 89 -2.30 -27.59 -9.98
C ASP A 89 -2.34 -26.16 -9.44
N THR A 90 -1.56 -25.28 -10.08
CA THR A 90 -1.46 -23.85 -9.75
C THR A 90 -1.96 -22.95 -10.89
N SER A 91 -2.69 -23.51 -11.85
CA SER A 91 -3.24 -22.77 -13.00
C SER A 91 -4.24 -21.69 -12.59
N ALA A 92 -5.03 -21.97 -11.53
CA ALA A 92 -6.00 -21.02 -10.97
C ALA A 92 -5.49 -20.42 -9.64
N LYS A 93 -5.01 -19.18 -9.71
CA LYS A 93 -4.59 -18.41 -8.50
C LYS A 93 -5.73 -17.48 -8.08
N LYS A 94 -6.12 -17.54 -6.80
CA LYS A 94 -7.11 -16.66 -6.22
C LYS A 94 -6.47 -15.96 -5.02
N VAL A 95 -6.08 -14.71 -5.19
CA VAL A 95 -5.53 -13.86 -4.13
C VAL A 95 -6.48 -12.72 -3.75
N GLY A 96 -7.57 -12.55 -4.49
CA GLY A 96 -8.59 -11.53 -4.19
C GLY A 96 -9.25 -11.75 -2.84
N VAL A 97 -9.63 -10.64 -2.20
CA VAL A 97 -10.32 -10.61 -0.90
C VAL A 97 -11.58 -9.75 -0.98
N GLU A 98 -12.52 -10.00 -0.10
CA GLU A 98 -13.67 -9.12 0.10
C GLU A 98 -13.56 -8.47 1.48
N LEU A 99 -13.53 -7.13 1.52
CA LEU A 99 -13.46 -6.33 2.73
C LEU A 99 -14.59 -5.29 2.70
N PHE A 100 -15.40 -5.27 3.76
CA PHE A 100 -16.52 -4.33 3.92
C PHE A 100 -17.48 -4.30 2.71
N GLY A 101 -17.76 -5.48 2.13
CA GLY A 101 -18.65 -5.63 0.98
C GLY A 101 -18.05 -5.24 -0.37
N VAL A 102 -16.78 -4.89 -0.42
CA VAL A 102 -16.04 -4.56 -1.65
C VAL A 102 -15.03 -5.65 -1.97
N LYS A 103 -14.99 -6.08 -3.23
CA LYS A 103 -14.02 -7.06 -3.72
C LYS A 103 -12.77 -6.36 -4.23
N TYR A 104 -11.61 -6.87 -3.83
CA TYR A 104 -10.29 -6.43 -4.27
C TYR A 104 -9.54 -7.58 -4.90
N ASP A 105 -8.78 -7.32 -5.95
CA ASP A 105 -8.01 -8.34 -6.68
C ASP A 105 -6.79 -8.83 -5.90
N SER A 106 -6.40 -8.11 -4.87
CA SER A 106 -5.24 -8.40 -4.01
C SER A 106 -5.54 -8.06 -2.55
N PRO A 107 -4.98 -8.78 -1.57
CA PRO A 107 -5.12 -8.48 -0.15
C PRO A 107 -4.19 -7.33 0.32
N ILE A 108 -3.54 -6.63 -0.60
CA ILE A 108 -2.59 -5.57 -0.29
C ILE A 108 -3.31 -4.23 -0.17
N LEU A 109 -3.04 -3.50 0.91
CA LEU A 109 -3.53 -2.16 1.17
C LEU A 109 -2.33 -1.24 1.38
N MET A 110 -2.44 0.02 0.93
CA MET A 110 -1.43 1.03 1.24
C MET A 110 -1.68 1.59 2.63
N ALA A 111 -0.77 1.31 3.55
CA ALA A 111 -0.85 1.74 4.94
C ALA A 111 -0.85 3.27 5.09
N PRO A 112 -1.48 3.82 6.16
CA PRO A 112 -1.46 5.25 6.41
C PRO A 112 -0.04 5.71 6.79
N VAL A 113 0.50 6.66 6.03
CA VAL A 113 1.78 7.32 6.29
C VAL A 113 1.54 8.81 6.29
N GLY A 114 1.89 9.48 7.39
CA GLY A 114 1.72 10.93 7.53
C GLY A 114 2.90 11.73 6.98
N VAL A 115 2.69 13.04 6.88
CA VAL A 115 3.72 14.07 6.60
C VAL A 115 4.54 13.76 5.34
N GLN A 116 3.90 13.32 4.26
CA GLN A 116 4.63 12.85 3.07
C GLN A 116 5.40 13.95 2.33
N THR A 117 5.14 15.22 2.63
CA THR A 117 5.96 16.36 2.13
C THR A 117 7.45 16.22 2.45
N ILE A 118 7.81 15.49 3.51
CA ILE A 118 9.23 15.31 3.86
C ILE A 118 9.92 14.27 2.99
N PHE A 119 9.16 13.46 2.23
CA PHE A 119 9.69 12.39 1.39
C PHE A 119 9.66 12.72 -0.09
N HIS A 120 8.58 13.34 -0.58
CA HIS A 120 8.38 13.62 -2.00
C HIS A 120 7.49 14.85 -2.19
N GLU A 121 7.73 15.61 -3.27
CA GLU A 121 6.97 16.80 -3.61
C GLU A 121 5.49 16.52 -3.94
N ASP A 122 5.19 15.35 -4.53
CA ASP A 122 3.82 14.93 -4.84
C ASP A 122 3.00 14.53 -3.61
N ARG A 123 3.62 14.38 -2.45
CA ARG A 123 2.95 14.12 -1.18
C ARG A 123 1.98 12.93 -1.24
N GLU A 124 0.94 12.98 -0.40
CA GLU A 124 -0.15 11.99 -0.38
C GLU A 124 -0.97 11.95 -1.67
N VAL A 125 -1.05 13.08 -2.39
CA VAL A 125 -1.77 13.21 -3.66
C VAL A 125 -1.17 12.27 -4.72
N GLY A 126 0.17 12.30 -4.88
CA GLY A 126 0.86 11.41 -5.83
C GLY A 126 0.70 9.93 -5.47
N LEU A 127 0.81 9.61 -4.18
CA LEU A 127 0.65 8.23 -3.72
C LEU A 127 -0.78 7.72 -3.89
N ALA A 128 -1.78 8.54 -3.57
CA ALA A 128 -3.19 8.19 -3.74
C ALA A 128 -3.54 7.91 -5.21
N LYS A 129 -3.03 8.76 -6.11
CA LYS A 129 -3.16 8.54 -7.56
C LYS A 129 -2.50 7.25 -8.01
N ALA A 130 -1.26 6.99 -7.60
CA ALA A 130 -0.55 5.76 -7.95
C ALA A 130 -1.29 4.50 -7.45
N CYS A 131 -1.84 4.55 -6.23
CA CYS A 131 -2.65 3.45 -5.69
C CYS A 131 -3.93 3.23 -6.50
N ALA A 132 -4.62 4.30 -6.90
CA ALA A 132 -5.80 4.22 -7.74
C ALA A 132 -5.49 3.59 -9.10
N ASP A 133 -4.39 3.99 -9.75
CA ASP A 133 -3.95 3.50 -11.06
C ASP A 133 -3.68 1.97 -11.06
N ILE A 134 -3.26 1.40 -9.92
CA ILE A 134 -2.98 -0.05 -9.78
C ILE A 134 -4.07 -0.82 -9.00
N GLY A 135 -5.18 -0.17 -8.64
CA GLY A 135 -6.29 -0.82 -7.95
C GLY A 135 -6.02 -1.21 -6.48
N VAL A 136 -5.03 -0.57 -5.83
CA VAL A 136 -4.70 -0.79 -4.42
C VAL A 136 -5.44 0.25 -3.56
N PRO A 137 -6.21 -0.15 -2.53
CA PRO A 137 -6.84 0.80 -1.62
C PRO A 137 -5.81 1.65 -0.88
N TYR A 138 -5.99 2.97 -0.91
CA TYR A 138 -5.14 3.92 -0.20
C TYR A 138 -5.76 4.30 1.14
N ILE A 139 -4.98 4.26 2.21
CA ILE A 139 -5.40 4.68 3.55
C ILE A 139 -4.72 6.02 3.86
N MET A 140 -5.50 7.09 3.90
CA MET A 140 -5.00 8.42 4.25
C MET A 140 -4.80 8.56 5.76
N SER A 141 -3.65 9.08 6.17
CA SER A 141 -3.37 9.40 7.59
C SER A 141 -4.07 10.68 8.04
N THR A 142 -4.51 10.75 9.30
CA THR A 142 -4.91 12.02 9.94
C THR A 142 -3.77 13.04 9.92
N ALA A 143 -2.52 12.60 10.02
CA ALA A 143 -1.34 13.45 9.99
C ALA A 143 -0.81 13.74 8.57
N ALA A 144 -1.65 13.57 7.54
CA ALA A 144 -1.26 13.87 6.17
C ALA A 144 -0.91 15.36 5.99
N SER A 145 0.01 15.63 5.07
CA SER A 145 0.37 16.99 4.65
C SER A 145 -0.53 17.55 3.55
N SER A 146 -1.32 16.69 2.91
CA SER A 146 -2.36 17.06 1.95
C SER A 146 -3.73 17.09 2.62
N THR A 147 -4.66 17.86 2.07
CA THR A 147 -6.04 17.90 2.57
C THR A 147 -6.82 16.64 2.19
N ILE A 148 -7.90 16.36 2.93
CA ILE A 148 -8.79 15.23 2.66
C ILE A 148 -9.38 15.36 1.25
N GLU A 149 -9.72 16.58 0.85
CA GLU A 149 -10.32 16.90 -0.42
C GLU A 149 -9.35 16.68 -1.58
N GLU A 150 -8.09 17.17 -1.48
CA GLU A 150 -7.05 16.95 -2.50
C GLU A 150 -6.81 15.45 -2.74
N VAL A 151 -6.72 14.67 -1.67
CA VAL A 151 -6.53 13.22 -1.77
C VAL A 151 -7.76 12.53 -2.34
N GLY A 152 -8.97 12.98 -1.93
CA GLY A 152 -10.23 12.46 -2.47
C GLY A 152 -10.35 12.68 -3.97
N GLU A 153 -10.00 13.86 -4.46
CA GLU A 153 -9.99 14.22 -5.88
C GLU A 153 -8.94 13.40 -6.64
N ALA A 154 -7.71 13.34 -6.14
CA ALA A 154 -6.61 12.61 -6.79
C ALA A 154 -6.86 11.10 -6.91
N SER A 155 -7.60 10.52 -5.96
CA SER A 155 -7.96 9.11 -6.00
C SER A 155 -9.00 8.78 -7.10
N GLY A 156 -9.72 9.77 -7.62
CA GLY A 156 -10.77 9.56 -8.63
C GLY A 156 -11.77 8.49 -8.22
N SER A 157 -11.87 7.41 -9.00
CA SER A 157 -12.68 6.21 -8.68
C SER A 157 -11.97 5.19 -7.79
N GLY A 158 -10.71 5.40 -7.43
CA GLY A 158 -9.92 4.50 -6.59
C GLY A 158 -10.45 4.38 -5.18
N HIS A 159 -10.27 3.20 -4.59
CA HIS A 159 -10.69 2.94 -3.22
C HIS A 159 -9.81 3.69 -2.22
N ARG A 160 -10.45 4.39 -1.29
CA ARG A 160 -9.78 5.18 -0.26
C ARG A 160 -10.42 5.05 1.09
N TRP A 161 -9.59 4.92 2.12
CA TRP A 161 -9.96 4.77 3.52
C TRP A 161 -9.32 5.91 4.30
N PHE A 162 -9.90 6.29 5.43
CA PHE A 162 -9.40 7.36 6.28
C PHE A 162 -8.96 6.80 7.63
N GLN A 163 -7.69 7.04 8.01
CA GLN A 163 -7.18 6.69 9.33
C GLN A 163 -7.35 7.87 10.28
N LEU A 164 -7.89 7.60 11.46
CA LEU A 164 -8.17 8.57 12.52
C LEU A 164 -7.28 8.33 13.74
N TYR A 165 -6.54 9.35 14.12
CA TYR A 165 -6.14 9.55 15.50
C TYR A 165 -7.26 10.33 16.17
N TRP A 166 -7.89 9.77 17.19
CA TRP A 166 -9.09 10.36 17.79
C TRP A 166 -8.75 11.64 18.54
N PRO A 167 -9.19 12.84 18.10
CA PRO A 167 -8.94 14.10 18.79
C PRO A 167 -9.71 14.18 20.11
N ASN A 168 -9.17 14.95 21.06
CA ASN A 168 -9.87 15.23 22.33
C ASN A 168 -11.12 16.12 22.16
N THR A 169 -11.26 16.78 21.01
CA THR A 169 -12.37 17.69 20.70
C THR A 169 -13.34 17.05 19.72
N ASP A 170 -14.57 16.77 20.15
CA ASP A 170 -15.59 16.16 19.32
C ASP A 170 -15.90 16.93 18.04
N ALA A 171 -15.86 18.26 18.09
CA ALA A 171 -16.10 19.09 16.90
C ALA A 171 -15.07 18.82 15.81
N ILE A 172 -13.79 18.60 16.17
CA ILE A 172 -12.73 18.25 15.22
C ILE A 172 -12.98 16.86 14.64
N THR A 173 -13.31 15.89 15.51
CA THR A 173 -13.65 14.52 15.08
C THR A 173 -14.78 14.53 14.05
N ARG A 174 -15.88 15.23 14.35
CA ARG A 174 -17.03 15.33 13.44
C ARG A 174 -16.66 16.00 12.12
N SER A 175 -15.86 17.05 12.17
CA SER A 175 -15.38 17.74 10.96
C SER A 175 -14.57 16.82 10.07
N LEU A 176 -13.56 16.13 10.64
CA LEU A 176 -12.72 15.18 9.88
C LEU A 176 -13.54 14.07 9.24
N LEU A 177 -14.44 13.43 10.01
CA LEU A 177 -15.28 12.34 9.51
C LEU A 177 -16.27 12.81 8.44
N SER A 178 -16.88 13.98 8.62
CA SER A 178 -17.80 14.56 7.63
C SER A 178 -17.07 14.85 6.31
N ARG A 179 -15.91 15.49 6.37
CA ARG A 179 -15.08 15.80 5.20
C ARG A 179 -14.61 14.51 4.49
N ALA A 180 -14.13 13.52 5.25
CA ALA A 180 -13.72 12.23 4.69
C ALA A 180 -14.90 11.55 3.98
N LYS A 181 -16.06 11.50 4.61
CA LYS A 181 -17.28 10.94 3.99
C LYS A 181 -17.67 11.68 2.71
N THR A 182 -17.69 13.01 2.74
CA THR A 182 -18.04 13.84 1.57
C THR A 182 -17.02 13.67 0.44
N SER A 183 -15.74 13.46 0.76
CA SER A 183 -14.68 13.21 -0.21
C SER A 183 -14.61 11.73 -0.64
N GLY A 184 -15.60 10.90 -0.29
CA GLY A 184 -15.77 9.53 -0.78
C GLY A 184 -14.85 8.49 -0.12
N PHE A 185 -14.33 8.76 1.07
CA PHE A 185 -13.66 7.73 1.88
C PHE A 185 -14.70 6.76 2.43
N SER A 186 -14.52 5.47 2.17
CA SER A 186 -15.54 4.44 2.43
C SER A 186 -15.34 3.69 3.74
N VAL A 187 -14.16 3.73 4.33
CA VAL A 187 -13.82 3.00 5.57
C VAL A 187 -13.09 3.92 6.52
N LEU A 188 -13.40 3.79 7.81
CA LEU A 188 -12.69 4.44 8.91
C LEU A 188 -11.74 3.44 9.58
N VAL A 189 -10.46 3.82 9.69
CA VAL A 189 -9.43 3.05 10.40
C VAL A 189 -9.04 3.81 11.65
N VAL A 190 -9.38 3.33 12.83
CA VAL A 190 -9.10 4.01 14.09
C VAL A 190 -7.82 3.44 14.71
N THR A 191 -6.83 4.30 14.95
CA THR A 191 -5.60 3.93 15.65
C THR A 191 -5.81 4.03 17.16
N LEU A 192 -5.64 2.91 17.87
CA LEU A 192 -5.98 2.79 19.31
C LEU A 192 -4.78 2.85 20.24
N ASP A 193 -3.55 2.78 19.72
CA ASP A 193 -2.32 2.63 20.51
C ASP A 193 -1.45 3.90 20.61
N THR A 194 -2.02 5.06 20.27
CA THR A 194 -1.32 6.35 20.37
C THR A 194 -1.60 7.02 21.72
N TRP A 195 -0.80 6.70 22.71
CA TRP A 195 -0.92 7.25 24.08
C TRP A 195 -0.14 8.56 24.27
N SER A 196 1.10 8.56 23.80
CA SER A 196 2.02 9.70 23.91
C SER A 196 3.12 9.60 22.87
N LEU A 197 3.77 10.73 22.57
CA LEU A 197 5.00 10.73 21.78
C LEU A 197 6.17 10.33 22.68
N ALA A 198 6.90 9.28 22.25
CA ALA A 198 8.14 8.86 22.89
C ALA A 198 9.36 9.53 22.23
N TRP A 199 10.52 9.37 22.84
CA TRP A 199 11.78 9.77 22.25
C TRP A 199 12.12 8.89 21.03
N ARG A 200 12.40 9.52 19.93
CA ARG A 200 12.78 8.88 18.66
C ARG A 200 13.68 9.77 17.78
#